data_685c4ffa7d35fd04dd52199ff6716173
#
_entry.id   685c4ffa7d35fd04dd52199ff6716173
#
_cell.length_a   1.000
_cell.length_b   1.000
_cell.length_c   1.000
_cell.angle_alpha   90.00
_cell.angle_beta   90.00
_cell.angle_gamma   90.00
#
_symmetry.space_group_name_H-M   'P 1'
#
loop_
_entity.id
_entity.type
_entity.pdbx_description
1 polymer ?
#
loop_
_entity_poly.entity_id
_entity_poly.type
_entity_poly.pdbx_seq_one_letter_code
_entity_poly.pdbx_strand_id
1 'polypeptide(L)'
;HENNDFLHLCGVSLTGVVRRPDLGPYELRLLRNAAIMGAYSMADELGLPRPKNVTTLKPEGTISKCYDTTEGAHKPLARHIFNNVTFVKHDPLVPVLREAGYKIMPHPNGTGDWVITLPVAWDDVDFEKVGDLEVNEETAIDQLERYKLLMDNYVEQNCSITVSYDPSEVDAIVEWLLQYWDHYVGVSFLLRADPLKTAADLGFPYLPQQPVSKAEYDAYVASLKPIDLERVQAQSEDAVDMGNECAGGACPIR
;
A
#
# COMPACT_ATOMS: atom_id res chain seq x y z
N HIS A 1 -8.48 -24.47 -9.22
CA HIS A 1 -7.45 -25.53 -9.14
C HIS A 1 -6.77 -25.76 -10.51
N GLU A 2 -7.49 -26.06 -11.60
CA GLU A 2 -6.90 -26.38 -12.93
C GLU A 2 -5.95 -25.30 -13.45
N ASN A 3 -6.30 -24.01 -13.35
CA ASN A 3 -5.42 -22.92 -13.77
C ASN A 3 -4.15 -22.85 -12.92
N ASN A 4 -4.25 -23.10 -11.63
CA ASN A 4 -3.07 -23.10 -10.75
C ASN A 4 -2.18 -24.31 -11.04
N ASP A 5 -2.75 -25.48 -11.30
CA ASP A 5 -2.02 -26.68 -11.64
C ASP A 5 -1.32 -26.58 -13.01
N PHE A 6 -1.84 -25.73 -13.91
CA PHE A 6 -1.22 -25.45 -15.21
C PHE A 6 -0.15 -24.36 -15.16
N LEU A 7 -0.43 -23.24 -14.47
CA LEU A 7 0.42 -22.04 -14.50
C LEU A 7 1.47 -22.03 -13.38
N HIS A 8 1.19 -22.67 -12.26
CA HIS A 8 2.01 -22.63 -11.04
C HIS A 8 2.46 -21.21 -10.71
N LEU A 9 1.49 -20.28 -10.65
CA LEU A 9 1.77 -18.86 -10.48
C LEU A 9 2.43 -18.59 -9.12
N CYS A 10 3.50 -17.82 -9.16
CA CYS A 10 4.21 -17.30 -8.02
C CYS A 10 4.25 -15.77 -8.13
N GLY A 11 4.28 -15.06 -7.02
CA GLY A 11 4.31 -13.60 -7.03
C GLY A 11 5.32 -13.05 -6.02
N VAL A 12 6.56 -12.83 -6.46
CA VAL A 12 7.55 -12.07 -5.69
C VAL A 12 7.39 -10.59 -6.03
N SER A 13 6.96 -9.80 -5.05
CA SER A 13 6.68 -8.37 -5.19
C SER A 13 7.75 -7.54 -4.51
N LEU A 14 8.04 -6.36 -5.07
CA LEU A 14 8.83 -5.32 -4.41
C LEU A 14 7.89 -4.30 -3.78
N THR A 15 8.28 -3.78 -2.62
CA THR A 15 7.63 -2.63 -2.00
C THR A 15 8.70 -1.63 -1.56
N GLY A 16 8.34 -0.37 -1.32
CA GLY A 16 9.32 0.64 -0.95
C GLY A 16 10.21 1.15 -2.11
N VAL A 17 9.77 1.00 -3.35
CA VAL A 17 10.59 1.34 -4.54
C VAL A 17 11.04 2.79 -4.52
N VAL A 18 10.18 3.73 -4.14
CA VAL A 18 10.50 5.17 -4.12
C VAL A 18 11.51 5.57 -3.04
N ARG A 19 11.76 4.70 -2.05
CA ARG A 19 12.82 4.89 -1.05
C ARG A 19 14.20 4.46 -1.55
N ARG A 20 14.26 3.89 -2.74
CA ARG A 20 15.48 3.38 -3.37
C ARG A 20 15.69 4.01 -4.74
N PRO A 21 16.02 5.33 -4.78
CA PRO A 21 16.25 6.05 -6.04
C PRO A 21 17.44 5.51 -6.84
N ASP A 22 18.28 4.69 -6.21
CA ASP A 22 19.41 3.98 -6.82
C ASP A 22 19.02 2.70 -7.59
N LEU A 23 17.75 2.25 -7.52
CA LEU A 23 17.27 1.09 -8.27
C LEU A 23 17.17 1.40 -9.76
N GLY A 24 18.26 1.11 -10.47
CA GLY A 24 18.31 1.20 -11.92
C GLY A 24 17.95 -0.11 -12.63
N PRO A 25 18.01 -0.13 -13.97
CA PRO A 25 17.71 -1.32 -14.78
C PRO A 25 18.55 -2.54 -14.43
N TYR A 26 19.81 -2.33 -14.03
CA TYR A 26 20.73 -3.42 -13.70
C TYR A 26 20.33 -4.09 -12.38
N GLU A 27 20.12 -3.31 -11.33
CA GLU A 27 19.73 -3.79 -9.99
C GLU A 27 18.38 -4.50 -10.06
N LEU A 28 17.41 -3.94 -10.77
CA LEU A 28 16.11 -4.54 -10.97
C LEU A 28 16.20 -5.91 -11.66
N ARG A 29 17.02 -6.04 -12.69
CA ARG A 29 17.25 -7.34 -13.35
C ARG A 29 17.97 -8.34 -12.46
N LEU A 30 18.88 -7.90 -11.59
CA LEU A 30 19.50 -8.79 -10.60
C LEU A 30 18.46 -9.32 -9.60
N LEU A 31 17.60 -8.46 -9.08
CA LEU A 31 16.51 -8.85 -8.16
C LEU A 31 15.53 -9.80 -8.84
N ARG A 32 15.14 -9.52 -10.09
CA ARG A 32 14.29 -10.40 -10.90
C ARG A 32 14.91 -11.79 -11.05
N ASN A 33 16.17 -11.86 -11.46
CA ASN A 33 16.86 -13.13 -11.65
C ASN A 33 16.98 -13.91 -10.34
N ALA A 34 17.28 -13.25 -9.23
CA ALA A 34 17.34 -13.89 -7.91
C ALA A 34 15.99 -14.47 -7.50
N ALA A 35 14.90 -13.74 -7.72
CA ALA A 35 13.54 -14.21 -7.45
C ALA A 35 13.18 -15.45 -8.29
N ILE A 36 13.49 -15.42 -9.60
CA ILE A 36 13.24 -16.55 -10.51
C ILE A 36 14.06 -17.78 -10.10
N MET A 37 15.34 -17.60 -9.81
CA MET A 37 16.21 -18.72 -9.38
C MET A 37 15.72 -19.33 -8.07
N GLY A 38 15.31 -18.52 -7.08
CA GLY A 38 14.76 -19.00 -5.83
C GLY A 38 13.46 -19.79 -6.03
N ALA A 39 12.53 -19.28 -6.85
CA ALA A 39 11.28 -19.95 -7.16
C ALA A 39 11.50 -21.29 -7.89
N TYR A 40 12.43 -21.33 -8.84
CA TYR A 40 12.76 -22.54 -9.58
C TYR A 40 13.46 -23.58 -8.70
N SER A 41 14.39 -23.16 -7.84
CA SER A 41 15.06 -24.05 -6.89
C SER A 41 14.04 -24.73 -5.95
N MET A 42 13.09 -23.95 -5.42
CA MET A 42 12.04 -24.48 -4.55
C MET A 42 11.09 -25.42 -5.30
N ALA A 43 10.70 -25.08 -6.53
CA ALA A 43 9.87 -25.95 -7.35
C ALA A 43 10.54 -27.30 -7.62
N ASP A 44 11.83 -27.27 -7.98
CA ASP A 44 12.63 -28.49 -8.23
C ASP A 44 12.76 -29.35 -6.95
N GLU A 45 13.00 -28.72 -5.79
CA GLU A 45 13.10 -29.41 -4.48
C GLU A 45 11.78 -30.08 -4.09
N LEU A 46 10.65 -29.43 -4.37
CA LEU A 46 9.31 -29.95 -4.07
C LEU A 46 8.78 -30.91 -5.14
N GLY A 47 9.50 -31.12 -6.25
CA GLY A 47 9.04 -31.93 -7.38
C GLY A 47 7.84 -31.32 -8.12
N LEU A 48 7.70 -30.01 -8.09
CA LEU A 48 6.63 -29.26 -8.75
C LEU A 48 7.12 -28.69 -10.11
N PRO A 49 6.24 -28.49 -11.08
CA PRO A 49 6.56 -27.71 -12.26
C PRO A 49 7.01 -26.30 -11.92
N ARG A 50 8.03 -25.81 -12.60
CA ARG A 50 8.50 -24.43 -12.43
C ARG A 50 7.40 -23.44 -12.80
N PRO A 51 7.21 -22.35 -12.00
CA PRO A 51 6.22 -21.32 -12.31
C PRO A 51 6.55 -20.64 -13.64
N LYS A 52 5.50 -20.29 -14.40
CA LYS A 52 5.66 -19.62 -15.69
C LYS A 52 6.11 -18.18 -15.56
N ASN A 53 5.60 -17.50 -14.55
CA ASN A 53 5.97 -16.14 -14.17
C ASN A 53 6.18 -16.09 -12.67
N VAL A 54 7.17 -15.33 -12.23
CA VAL A 54 7.58 -15.24 -10.82
C VAL A 54 7.41 -13.84 -10.26
N THR A 55 7.82 -12.82 -11.01
CA THR A 55 7.88 -11.46 -10.49
C THR A 55 6.64 -10.64 -10.83
N THR A 56 6.20 -9.86 -9.88
CA THR A 56 5.07 -8.94 -9.98
C THR A 56 5.34 -7.71 -9.13
N LEU A 57 4.47 -6.71 -9.18
CA LEU A 57 4.52 -5.60 -8.25
C LEU A 57 3.12 -5.24 -7.81
N LYS A 58 2.85 -5.49 -6.52
CA LYS A 58 1.56 -5.23 -5.87
C LYS A 58 1.55 -3.84 -5.27
N PRO A 59 0.37 -3.21 -5.09
CA PRO A 59 0.27 -1.90 -4.41
C PRO A 59 0.66 -1.97 -2.94
N GLU A 60 0.32 -3.05 -2.25
CA GLU A 60 0.70 -3.35 -0.86
C GLU A 60 0.31 -2.27 0.16
N GLY A 61 -0.87 -1.67 -0.04
CA GLY A 61 -1.33 -0.52 0.74
C GLY A 61 -1.40 -0.71 2.24
N THR A 62 -1.62 -1.92 2.75
CA THR A 62 -1.67 -2.22 4.18
C THR A 62 -0.34 -2.75 4.69
N ILE A 63 0.22 -3.75 4.01
CA ILE A 63 1.41 -4.45 4.50
C ILE A 63 2.66 -3.57 4.47
N SER A 64 2.76 -2.62 3.55
CA SER A 64 3.85 -1.65 3.51
C SER A 64 3.99 -0.88 4.83
N LYS A 65 2.88 -0.52 5.46
CA LYS A 65 2.88 0.20 6.73
C LYS A 65 3.30 -0.68 7.91
N CYS A 66 3.04 -2.00 7.83
CA CYS A 66 3.55 -2.95 8.83
C CYS A 66 5.07 -3.09 8.78
N TYR A 67 5.68 -2.86 7.61
CA TYR A 67 7.12 -2.90 7.40
C TYR A 67 7.77 -1.50 7.37
N ASP A 68 7.04 -0.48 7.77
CA ASP A 68 7.52 0.91 7.77
C ASP A 68 8.12 1.30 6.41
N THR A 69 7.41 1.01 5.33
CA THR A 69 7.85 1.34 3.97
C THR A 69 6.72 1.91 3.09
N THR A 70 7.06 2.34 1.87
CA THR A 70 6.10 2.92 0.93
C THR A 70 5.39 1.86 0.10
N GLU A 71 4.24 2.19 -0.46
CA GLU A 71 3.33 1.29 -1.18
C GLU A 71 3.85 0.93 -2.57
N GLY A 72 4.33 -0.31 -2.78
CA GLY A 72 4.73 -0.81 -4.09
C GLY A 72 5.56 0.18 -4.90
N ALA A 73 5.04 0.61 -6.05
CA ALA A 73 5.64 1.63 -6.92
C ALA A 73 5.24 3.07 -6.58
N HIS A 74 4.33 3.28 -5.61
CA HIS A 74 3.74 4.59 -5.37
C HIS A 74 4.60 5.45 -4.43
N LYS A 75 4.74 6.73 -4.77
CA LYS A 75 5.16 7.74 -3.80
C LYS A 75 3.97 8.02 -2.88
N PRO A 76 4.15 8.05 -1.56
CA PRO A 76 3.07 8.33 -0.61
C PRO A 76 2.39 9.67 -0.90
N LEU A 77 1.14 9.81 -0.48
CA LEU A 77 0.34 11.02 -0.69
C LEU A 77 0.97 12.27 -0.06
N ALA A 78 1.56 12.12 1.13
CA ALA A 78 2.27 13.18 1.86
C ALA A 78 3.29 12.56 2.82
N ARG A 79 4.24 13.38 3.32
CA ARG A 79 5.22 12.96 4.33
C ARG A 79 4.56 12.47 5.61
N HIS A 80 3.56 13.20 6.08
CA HIS A 80 2.80 12.89 7.29
C HIS A 80 1.34 12.67 6.90
N ILE A 81 0.81 11.51 7.25
CA ILE A 81 -0.60 11.19 7.01
C ILE A 81 -1.26 10.61 8.26
N PHE A 82 -2.56 10.85 8.38
CA PHE A 82 -3.43 10.03 9.19
C PHE A 82 -4.04 8.94 8.29
N ASN A 83 -3.64 7.69 8.53
CA ASN A 83 -4.16 6.54 7.82
C ASN A 83 -5.36 5.99 8.58
N ASN A 84 -6.55 6.10 8.00
CA ASN A 84 -7.81 5.69 8.60
C ASN A 84 -8.16 4.26 8.18
N VAL A 85 -8.01 3.32 9.10
CA VAL A 85 -8.15 1.89 8.85
C VAL A 85 -9.44 1.38 9.49
N THR A 86 -10.18 0.55 8.75
CA THR A 86 -11.38 -0.10 9.26
C THR A 86 -11.02 -1.35 10.04
N PHE A 87 -11.54 -1.46 11.25
CA PHE A 87 -11.47 -2.62 12.13
C PHE A 87 -12.87 -3.18 12.34
N VAL A 88 -13.00 -4.49 12.33
CA VAL A 88 -14.28 -5.14 12.60
C VAL A 88 -14.74 -4.87 14.03
N LYS A 89 -16.07 -4.92 14.25
CA LYS A 89 -16.73 -4.54 15.49
C LYS A 89 -16.10 -5.16 16.76
N HIS A 90 -15.68 -6.40 16.67
CA HIS A 90 -15.15 -7.19 17.81
C HIS A 90 -13.65 -7.45 17.72
N ASP A 91 -12.92 -6.65 16.94
CA ASP A 91 -11.47 -6.79 16.84
C ASP A 91 -10.80 -6.55 18.21
N PRO A 92 -9.98 -7.49 18.71
CA PRO A 92 -9.35 -7.39 20.03
C PRO A 92 -8.38 -6.21 20.15
N LEU A 93 -7.89 -5.66 19.04
CA LEU A 93 -7.05 -4.46 19.04
C LEU A 93 -7.82 -3.18 19.39
N VAL A 94 -9.11 -3.10 19.06
CA VAL A 94 -9.91 -1.87 19.24
C VAL A 94 -9.90 -1.34 20.69
N PRO A 95 -10.16 -2.14 21.73
CA PRO A 95 -10.10 -1.65 23.11
C PRO A 95 -8.69 -1.21 23.53
N VAL A 96 -7.66 -1.93 23.09
CA VAL A 96 -6.25 -1.59 23.41
C VAL A 96 -5.84 -0.26 22.76
N LEU A 97 -6.16 -0.07 21.49
CA LEU A 97 -5.91 1.18 20.77
C LEU A 97 -6.68 2.36 21.39
N ARG A 98 -7.91 2.12 21.86
CA ARG A 98 -8.70 3.15 22.57
C ARG A 98 -8.04 3.59 23.87
N GLU A 99 -7.56 2.65 24.68
CA GLU A 99 -6.84 2.95 25.93
C GLU A 99 -5.50 3.63 25.69
N ALA A 100 -4.85 3.31 24.56
CA ALA A 100 -3.62 3.97 24.13
C ALA A 100 -3.86 5.39 23.56
N GLY A 101 -5.11 5.82 23.41
CA GLY A 101 -5.46 7.19 23.01
C GLY A 101 -5.64 7.39 21.50
N TYR A 102 -5.68 6.33 20.71
CA TYR A 102 -5.96 6.44 19.27
C TYR A 102 -7.35 7.02 19.01
N LYS A 103 -7.47 7.86 17.98
CA LYS A 103 -8.75 8.36 17.50
C LYS A 103 -9.55 7.22 16.88
N ILE A 104 -10.73 6.95 17.42
CA ILE A 104 -11.61 5.86 16.99
C ILE A 104 -13.02 6.42 16.79
N MET A 105 -13.59 6.20 15.63
CA MET A 105 -14.95 6.58 15.30
C MET A 105 -15.74 5.38 14.77
N PRO A 106 -17.08 5.36 14.94
CA PRO A 106 -17.93 4.36 14.29
C PRO A 106 -17.79 4.45 12.76
N HIS A 107 -17.75 3.31 12.08
CA HIS A 107 -17.72 3.29 10.63
C HIS A 107 -19.06 3.77 10.05
N PRO A 108 -19.07 4.70 9.09
CA PRO A 108 -20.31 5.34 8.58
C PRO A 108 -21.30 4.38 7.91
N ASN A 109 -20.86 3.19 7.49
CA ASN A 109 -21.72 2.20 6.83
C ASN A 109 -22.74 1.51 7.76
N GLY A 110 -22.70 1.78 9.06
CA GLY A 110 -23.66 1.21 10.03
C GLY A 110 -23.45 -0.27 10.38
N THR A 111 -22.35 -0.90 9.95
CA THR A 111 -22.02 -2.33 10.28
C THR A 111 -21.65 -2.51 11.75
N GLY A 112 -21.39 -1.42 12.46
CA GLY A 112 -20.84 -1.43 13.82
C GLY A 112 -19.33 -1.56 13.89
N ASP A 113 -18.65 -1.56 12.75
CA ASP A 113 -17.20 -1.53 12.64
C ASP A 113 -16.64 -0.17 13.11
N TRP A 114 -15.33 -0.12 13.23
CA TRP A 114 -14.61 1.06 13.71
C TRP A 114 -13.64 1.57 12.66
N VAL A 115 -13.48 2.88 12.57
CA VAL A 115 -12.39 3.51 11.83
C VAL A 115 -11.39 4.04 12.86
N ILE A 116 -10.14 3.59 12.73
CA ILE A 116 -9.04 3.96 13.63
C ILE A 116 -8.01 4.75 12.85
N THR A 117 -7.61 5.90 13.39
CA THR A 117 -6.62 6.78 12.80
C THR A 117 -5.21 6.39 13.25
N LEU A 118 -4.38 5.93 12.33
CA LEU A 118 -2.99 5.57 12.58
C LEU A 118 -2.07 6.67 11.99
N PRO A 119 -1.15 7.25 12.80
CA PRO A 119 -0.18 8.20 12.28
C PRO A 119 0.92 7.45 11.51
N VAL A 120 1.24 7.90 10.30
CA VAL A 120 2.30 7.33 9.45
C VAL A 120 3.13 8.47 8.87
N ALA A 121 4.46 8.30 8.83
CA ALA A 121 5.39 9.26 8.25
C ALA A 121 6.52 8.58 7.49
N TRP A 122 7.10 9.29 6.51
CA TRP A 122 8.24 8.84 5.73
C TRP A 122 9.30 9.96 5.65
N ASP A 123 10.30 9.89 6.52
CA ASP A 123 11.34 10.93 6.64
C ASP A 123 12.39 10.88 5.52
N ASP A 124 12.53 9.74 4.86
CA ASP A 124 13.52 9.46 3.82
C ASP A 124 12.96 9.56 2.38
N VAL A 125 11.76 10.11 2.22
CA VAL A 125 11.16 10.41 0.91
C VAL A 125 11.04 11.93 0.76
N ASP A 126 11.39 12.43 -0.41
CA ASP A 126 11.27 13.85 -0.73
C ASP A 126 9.82 14.21 -1.09
N PHE A 127 9.37 15.36 -0.59
CA PHE A 127 8.03 15.90 -0.82
C PHE A 127 8.10 17.41 -1.08
N GLU A 128 7.09 17.91 -1.78
CA GLU A 128 6.92 19.32 -2.10
C GLU A 128 6.07 20.02 -1.03
N LYS A 129 6.38 21.29 -0.74
CA LYS A 129 5.61 22.06 0.24
C LYS A 129 4.42 22.77 -0.40
N VAL A 130 3.22 22.49 0.16
CA VAL A 130 1.98 23.20 -0.18
C VAL A 130 1.34 23.67 1.14
N GLY A 131 1.46 24.95 1.41
CA GLY A 131 1.11 25.52 2.72
C GLY A 131 1.97 24.90 3.84
N ASP A 132 1.31 24.35 4.87
CA ASP A 132 1.96 23.67 5.99
C ASP A 132 2.13 22.16 5.76
N LEU A 133 1.73 21.65 4.59
CA LEU A 133 1.83 20.26 4.21
C LEU A 133 3.08 19.97 3.38
N GLU A 134 3.59 18.76 3.47
CA GLU A 134 4.60 18.19 2.58
C GLU A 134 3.94 17.07 1.78
N VAL A 135 3.61 17.33 0.50
CA VAL A 135 2.74 16.48 -0.31
C VAL A 135 3.43 15.95 -1.56
N ASN A 136 2.82 14.97 -2.19
CA ASN A 136 3.27 14.41 -3.45
C ASN A 136 2.70 15.22 -4.63
N GLU A 137 3.56 16.00 -5.27
CA GLU A 137 3.27 16.74 -6.52
C GLU A 137 3.94 16.09 -7.74
N GLU A 138 4.27 14.79 -7.64
CA GLU A 138 4.87 14.04 -8.73
C GLU A 138 3.97 14.07 -9.97
N THR A 139 4.55 14.35 -11.14
CA THR A 139 3.77 14.37 -12.38
C THR A 139 3.28 12.99 -12.78
N ALA A 140 2.22 12.93 -13.59
CA ALA A 140 1.74 11.68 -14.14
C ALA A 140 2.82 10.96 -14.99
N ILE A 141 3.64 11.73 -15.70
CA ILE A 141 4.73 11.20 -16.53
C ILE A 141 5.84 10.58 -15.66
N ASP A 142 6.23 11.20 -14.56
CA ASP A 142 7.23 10.61 -13.64
C ASP A 142 6.75 9.26 -13.07
N GLN A 143 5.48 9.17 -12.74
CA GLN A 143 4.85 7.92 -12.27
C GLN A 143 4.83 6.85 -13.38
N LEU A 144 4.51 7.24 -14.62
CA LEU A 144 4.50 6.35 -15.77
C LEU A 144 5.91 5.87 -16.17
N GLU A 145 6.92 6.74 -16.08
CA GLU A 145 8.32 6.36 -16.33
C GLU A 145 8.83 5.36 -15.27
N ARG A 146 8.46 5.54 -14.01
CA ARG A 146 8.74 4.58 -12.95
C ARG A 146 8.05 3.24 -13.22
N TYR A 147 6.78 3.27 -13.62
CA TYR A 147 6.04 2.07 -14.02
C TYR A 147 6.76 1.34 -15.14
N LYS A 148 7.13 2.06 -16.21
CA LYS A 148 7.85 1.50 -17.36
C LYS A 148 9.19 0.89 -16.97
N LEU A 149 9.97 1.58 -16.12
CA LEU A 149 11.24 1.07 -15.61
C LEU A 149 11.05 -0.30 -14.91
N LEU A 150 10.01 -0.43 -14.09
CA LEU A 150 9.69 -1.65 -13.37
C LEU A 150 9.19 -2.76 -14.30
N MET A 151 8.32 -2.44 -15.25
CA MET A 151 7.80 -3.39 -16.24
C MET A 151 8.92 -3.94 -17.12
N ASP A 152 9.81 -3.09 -17.62
CA ASP A 152 10.89 -3.49 -18.53
C ASP A 152 11.96 -4.33 -17.83
N ASN A 153 12.18 -4.17 -16.51
CA ASN A 153 13.36 -4.71 -15.86
C ASN A 153 13.08 -5.71 -14.72
N TYR A 154 11.92 -5.63 -14.07
CA TYR A 154 11.62 -6.51 -12.94
C TYR A 154 10.39 -7.38 -13.19
N VAL A 155 9.30 -6.82 -13.65
CA VAL A 155 7.98 -7.47 -13.67
C VAL A 155 7.82 -8.43 -14.85
N GLU A 156 7.34 -9.64 -14.60
CA GLU A 156 6.94 -10.61 -15.62
C GLU A 156 5.42 -10.70 -15.78
N GLN A 157 4.67 -10.24 -14.79
CA GLN A 157 3.19 -10.30 -14.78
C GLN A 157 2.61 -8.89 -14.99
N ASN A 158 2.38 -8.15 -13.90
CA ASN A 158 1.90 -6.78 -13.92
C ASN A 158 2.46 -5.99 -12.75
N CYS A 159 2.71 -4.70 -12.99
CA CYS A 159 2.93 -3.69 -11.98
C CYS A 159 1.60 -2.99 -11.72
N SER A 160 1.00 -3.21 -10.54
CA SER A 160 -0.23 -2.50 -10.18
C SER A 160 0.10 -1.06 -9.82
N ILE A 161 -0.42 -0.12 -10.58
CA ILE A 161 -0.25 1.32 -10.36
C ILE A 161 -1.56 2.08 -10.56
N THR A 162 -1.75 3.10 -9.74
CA THR A 162 -2.74 4.15 -9.94
C THR A 162 -1.99 5.47 -10.08
N VAL A 163 -1.98 6.00 -11.28
CA VAL A 163 -1.32 7.27 -11.61
C VAL A 163 -2.23 8.42 -11.23
N SER A 164 -1.78 9.27 -10.33
CA SER A 164 -2.48 10.51 -10.00
C SER A 164 -2.13 11.59 -11.02
N TYR A 165 -3.11 12.33 -11.51
CA TYR A 165 -2.90 13.31 -12.54
C TYR A 165 -3.73 14.59 -12.35
N ASP A 166 -3.24 15.69 -12.89
CA ASP A 166 -4.01 16.93 -13.12
C ASP A 166 -4.63 16.91 -14.53
N PRO A 167 -5.81 17.52 -14.76
CA PRO A 167 -6.40 17.61 -16.10
C PRO A 167 -5.49 18.20 -17.19
N SER A 168 -4.55 19.07 -16.82
CA SER A 168 -3.57 19.65 -17.76
C SER A 168 -2.54 18.62 -18.27
N GLU A 169 -2.39 17.48 -17.62
CA GLU A 169 -1.43 16.43 -17.98
C GLU A 169 -2.01 15.40 -18.99
N VAL A 170 -3.31 15.49 -19.31
CA VAL A 170 -4.02 14.46 -20.12
C VAL A 170 -3.37 14.27 -21.50
N ASP A 171 -3.02 15.34 -22.18
CA ASP A 171 -2.42 15.24 -23.51
C ASP A 171 -1.06 14.53 -23.46
N ALA A 172 -0.23 14.86 -22.47
CA ALA A 172 1.06 14.19 -22.24
C ALA A 172 0.89 12.70 -21.89
N ILE A 173 -0.12 12.36 -21.08
CA ILE A 173 -0.46 10.97 -20.75
C ILE A 173 -0.83 10.21 -22.03
N VAL A 174 -1.68 10.77 -22.88
CA VAL A 174 -2.11 10.14 -24.14
C VAL A 174 -0.90 9.92 -25.06
N GLU A 175 -0.04 10.93 -25.22
CA GLU A 175 1.19 10.81 -26.02
C GLU A 175 2.10 9.70 -25.48
N TRP A 176 2.29 9.64 -24.17
CA TRP A 176 3.09 8.60 -23.51
C TRP A 176 2.51 7.21 -23.75
N LEU A 177 1.20 7.01 -23.58
CA LEU A 177 0.52 5.74 -23.79
C LEU A 177 0.63 5.26 -25.26
N LEU A 178 0.54 6.18 -26.22
CA LEU A 178 0.71 5.85 -27.63
C LEU A 178 2.16 5.49 -27.96
N GLN A 179 3.13 6.24 -27.41
CA GLN A 179 4.55 6.01 -27.65
C GLN A 179 5.02 4.67 -27.08
N TYR A 180 4.53 4.28 -25.90
CA TYR A 180 4.98 3.11 -25.15
C TYR A 180 3.93 1.98 -25.11
N TRP A 181 3.13 1.87 -26.15
CA TRP A 181 2.02 0.93 -26.24
C TRP A 181 2.37 -0.52 -25.85
N ASP A 182 3.56 -0.98 -26.18
CA ASP A 182 4.02 -2.36 -25.94
C ASP A 182 4.68 -2.54 -24.55
N HIS A 183 4.77 -1.48 -23.73
CA HIS A 183 5.46 -1.51 -22.43
C HIS A 183 4.53 -1.62 -21.23
N TYR A 184 3.23 -1.51 -21.40
CA TYR A 184 2.29 -1.60 -20.30
C TYR A 184 1.21 -2.65 -20.51
N VAL A 185 0.72 -3.23 -19.39
CA VAL A 185 -0.39 -4.20 -19.37
C VAL A 185 -1.67 -3.52 -18.88
N GLY A 186 -1.58 -2.76 -17.80
CA GLY A 186 -2.71 -2.03 -17.26
C GLY A 186 -2.27 -0.94 -16.30
N VAL A 187 -2.85 0.25 -16.49
CA VAL A 187 -2.62 1.43 -15.65
C VAL A 187 -3.97 2.01 -15.26
N SER A 188 -4.15 2.32 -13.98
CA SER A 188 -5.32 3.06 -13.50
C SER A 188 -4.97 4.54 -13.33
N PHE A 189 -5.94 5.41 -13.57
CA PHE A 189 -5.77 6.85 -13.42
C PHE A 189 -6.75 7.42 -12.41
N LEU A 190 -6.29 8.36 -11.59
CA LEU A 190 -7.10 9.06 -10.60
C LEU A 190 -6.79 10.54 -10.62
N LEU A 191 -7.83 11.38 -10.66
CA LEU A 191 -7.66 12.83 -10.52
C LEU A 191 -6.98 13.16 -9.20
N ARG A 192 -5.92 13.98 -9.27
CA ARG A 192 -5.23 14.47 -8.08
C ARG A 192 -6.16 15.35 -7.29
N ALA A 193 -6.40 14.97 -6.04
CA ALA A 193 -7.18 15.80 -5.12
C ALA A 193 -6.32 16.96 -4.63
N ASP A 194 -6.95 18.13 -4.44
CA ASP A 194 -6.32 19.25 -3.76
C ASP A 194 -5.95 18.83 -2.31
N PRO A 195 -4.67 18.81 -1.94
CA PRO A 195 -4.23 18.32 -0.64
C PRO A 195 -4.69 19.21 0.54
N LEU A 196 -5.13 20.43 0.26
CA LEU A 196 -5.65 21.35 1.27
C LEU A 196 -7.14 21.10 1.59
N LYS A 197 -7.84 20.28 0.79
CA LYS A 197 -9.23 19.94 1.04
C LYS A 197 -9.37 18.86 2.11
N THR A 198 -10.24 19.14 3.06
CA THR A 198 -10.64 18.17 4.09
C THR A 198 -11.62 17.13 3.54
N ALA A 199 -11.86 16.06 4.30
CA ALA A 199 -12.88 15.08 3.97
C ALA A 199 -14.27 15.75 3.81
N ALA A 200 -14.61 16.69 4.68
CA ALA A 200 -15.87 17.44 4.64
C ALA A 200 -16.00 18.27 3.36
N ASP A 201 -14.93 18.94 2.91
CA ASP A 201 -14.93 19.72 1.66
C ASP A 201 -15.17 18.84 0.43
N LEU A 202 -14.76 17.58 0.50
CA LEU A 202 -14.95 16.59 -0.55
C LEU A 202 -16.25 15.79 -0.41
N GLY A 203 -17.05 16.04 0.64
CA GLY A 203 -18.31 15.36 0.90
C GLY A 203 -18.17 13.94 1.46
N PHE A 204 -17.00 13.59 2.00
CA PHE A 204 -16.75 12.30 2.62
C PHE A 204 -16.77 12.38 4.15
N PRO A 205 -17.20 11.32 4.84
CA PRO A 205 -17.17 11.27 6.30
C PRO A 205 -15.74 11.20 6.86
N TYR A 206 -14.81 10.66 6.11
CA TYR A 206 -13.36 10.63 6.36
C TYR A 206 -12.62 10.30 5.05
N LEU A 207 -11.31 10.56 5.00
CA LEU A 207 -10.44 10.09 3.92
C LEU A 207 -9.66 8.86 4.40
N PRO A 208 -9.48 7.84 3.56
CA PRO A 208 -8.63 6.67 3.91
C PRO A 208 -7.20 7.09 4.29
N GLN A 209 -6.65 8.08 3.58
CA GLN A 209 -5.38 8.71 3.90
C GLN A 209 -5.59 10.22 3.88
N GLN A 210 -5.25 10.87 4.99
CA GLN A 210 -5.40 12.32 5.14
C GLN A 210 -4.02 12.95 5.33
N PRO A 211 -3.57 13.82 4.42
CA PRO A 211 -2.38 14.64 4.66
C PRO A 211 -2.56 15.51 5.89
N VAL A 212 -1.51 15.62 6.69
CA VAL A 212 -1.51 16.47 7.88
C VAL A 212 -0.18 17.22 7.99
N SER A 213 -0.20 18.36 8.67
CA SER A 213 1.03 19.08 8.96
C SER A 213 1.91 18.31 9.95
N LYS A 214 3.21 18.60 9.93
CA LYS A 214 4.12 18.02 10.91
C LYS A 214 3.70 18.33 12.35
N ALA A 215 3.20 19.54 12.59
CA ALA A 215 2.74 19.96 13.92
C ALA A 215 1.54 19.12 14.41
N GLU A 216 0.56 18.85 13.52
CA GLU A 216 -0.59 17.99 13.85
C GLU A 216 -0.18 16.54 14.06
N TYR A 217 0.74 16.05 13.22
CA TYR A 217 1.30 14.71 13.36
C TYR A 217 2.02 14.54 14.69
N ASP A 218 2.96 15.42 15.00
CA ASP A 218 3.75 15.39 16.25
C ASP A 218 2.85 15.51 17.48
N ALA A 219 1.86 16.40 17.45
CA ALA A 219 0.91 16.56 18.56
C ALA A 219 0.08 15.29 18.78
N TYR A 220 -0.34 14.64 17.69
CA TYR A 220 -1.08 13.39 17.79
C TYR A 220 -0.21 12.26 18.33
N VAL A 221 0.98 12.05 17.78
CA VAL A 221 1.92 11.02 18.26
C VAL A 221 2.27 11.23 19.73
N ALA A 222 2.53 12.46 20.16
CA ALA A 222 2.84 12.79 21.56
C ALA A 222 1.66 12.51 22.51
N SER A 223 0.43 12.44 22.02
CA SER A 223 -0.76 12.13 22.81
C SER A 223 -0.97 10.62 23.01
N LEU A 224 -0.31 9.77 22.22
CA LEU A 224 -0.46 8.34 22.25
C LEU A 224 0.38 7.70 23.37
N LYS A 225 -0.13 6.62 23.92
CA LYS A 225 0.59 5.78 24.90
C LYS A 225 1.12 4.53 24.22
N PRO A 226 2.18 3.93 24.73
CA PRO A 226 2.66 2.63 24.28
C PRO A 226 1.56 1.58 24.33
N ILE A 227 1.52 0.72 23.32
CA ILE A 227 0.57 -0.40 23.23
C ILE A 227 1.17 -1.60 23.98
N ASP A 228 0.38 -2.21 24.84
CA ASP A 228 0.72 -3.46 25.50
C ASP A 228 0.42 -4.64 24.55
N LEU A 229 1.46 -5.13 23.88
CA LEU A 229 1.35 -6.22 22.92
C LEU A 229 1.05 -7.58 23.58
N GLU A 230 1.49 -7.81 24.83
CA GLU A 230 1.19 -9.04 25.55
C GLU A 230 -0.32 -9.14 25.84
N ARG A 231 -0.92 -8.03 26.19
CA ARG A 231 -2.38 -7.95 26.38
C ARG A 231 -3.17 -8.18 25.09
N VAL A 232 -2.67 -7.68 23.96
CA VAL A 232 -3.28 -7.93 22.64
C VAL A 232 -3.25 -9.42 22.32
N GLN A 233 -2.12 -10.07 22.56
CA GLN A 233 -1.95 -11.50 22.29
C GLN A 233 -2.87 -12.35 23.16
N ALA A 234 -2.95 -12.07 24.48
CA ALA A 234 -3.84 -12.74 25.40
C ALA A 234 -5.33 -12.61 24.97
N GLN A 235 -5.75 -11.42 24.57
CA GLN A 235 -7.13 -11.18 24.11
C GLN A 235 -7.42 -11.89 22.76
N SER A 236 -6.42 -12.08 21.92
CA SER A 236 -6.56 -12.80 20.65
C SER A 236 -6.70 -14.32 20.89
N GLU A 237 -5.98 -14.87 21.86
CA GLU A 237 -6.06 -16.27 22.26
C GLU A 237 -7.43 -16.60 22.88
N ASP A 238 -7.94 -15.73 23.76
CA ASP A 238 -9.29 -15.85 24.32
C ASP A 238 -10.39 -15.79 23.24
N ALA A 239 -10.20 -15.00 22.19
CA ALA A 239 -11.15 -14.89 21.08
C ALA A 239 -11.14 -16.14 20.18
N VAL A 240 -10.01 -16.84 20.05
CA VAL A 240 -9.90 -18.09 19.31
C VAL A 240 -10.57 -19.24 20.06
N ASP A 241 -10.48 -19.26 21.40
CA ASP A 241 -11.13 -20.28 22.24
C ASP A 241 -12.67 -20.11 22.31
N MET A 242 -13.18 -18.93 22.03
CA MET A 242 -14.63 -18.64 22.10
C MET A 242 -15.42 -18.98 20.84
N GLY A 243 -14.82 -19.52 19.81
CA GLY A 243 -15.68 -19.97 18.70
C GLY A 243 -15.08 -20.10 17.33
N ASN A 244 -15.13 -21.21 16.87
CA ASN A 244 -15.24 -21.81 15.55
C ASN A 244 -15.61 -20.96 14.33
N GLU A 245 -15.55 -19.63 14.38
CA GLU A 245 -15.72 -18.77 13.23
C GLU A 245 -14.54 -17.79 13.17
N CYS A 246 -13.93 -17.67 11.99
CA CYS A 246 -12.89 -16.71 11.71
C CYS A 246 -13.33 -15.31 12.19
N ALA A 247 -13.00 -14.93 13.41
CA ALA A 247 -13.44 -13.70 14.08
C ALA A 247 -12.85 -12.44 13.46
N GLY A 248 -12.00 -12.56 12.45
CA GLY A 248 -11.30 -11.45 11.83
C GLY A 248 -11.77 -11.06 10.42
N GLY A 249 -12.80 -11.68 9.83
CA GLY A 249 -13.34 -11.28 8.50
C GLY A 249 -12.35 -11.26 7.33
N ALA A 250 -11.09 -11.53 7.60
CA ALA A 250 -10.01 -11.64 6.61
C ALA A 250 -9.56 -13.10 6.51
N CYS A 251 -10.48 -13.99 6.16
CA CYS A 251 -10.08 -15.27 5.61
C CYS A 251 -9.76 -15.04 4.12
N PRO A 252 -8.49 -15.11 3.69
CA PRO A 252 -8.11 -14.88 2.30
C PRO A 252 -8.44 -16.06 1.39
N ILE A 253 -9.21 -17.03 1.88
CA ILE A 253 -9.57 -18.23 1.13
C ILE A 253 -11.10 -18.34 1.06
N ARG A 254 -11.66 -17.66 0.12
CA ARG A 254 -12.88 -18.00 -0.59
C ARG A 254 -12.71 -17.78 -2.07
#